data_8b2da755178ab5d1d2e0b5f8e9548f94
#
_entry.id   8b2da755178ab5d1d2e0b5f8e9548f94
#
_cell.length_a   1.000
_cell.length_b   1.000
_cell.length_c   1.000
_cell.angle_alpha   90.00
_cell.angle_beta   90.00
_cell.angle_gamma   90.00
#
_symmetry.space_group_name_H-M   'P 1'
#
loop_
_entity.id
_entity.type
_entity.pdbx_description
1 polymer ?
#
loop_
_entity_poly.entity_id
_entity_poly.type
_entity_poly.pdbx_seq_one_letter_code
_entity_poly.pdbx_strand_id
1 'polypeptide(L)'
;MTKLNGIDVSHYQGDINWKAVKEYGIDFAFIKCLQGKSKVDGCFHTNMRNAIANDIHVGVYVYSKAKTIDDAVAEAKRVIKECSQYKLTYPVVFDFESKHFEDMSLAMRGKIIDAFCQTILSDGKYIPMLYSSRYWLMHMIPAEVVKKYDIWLAEYTTGKPKYTGDYKIWQYGVGKVTGIIGDVDMNIGYYDYGKENNMEPIIFGKEGLVSSEDVKKLQKFLNDMYYHDMNGKNLLEDGKYGPKTEYALNMFVNNHANFANIVPSKVETKLTIDGANLIGTLYKTK
;
A
#
# COMPACT_ATOMS: atom_id res chain seq x y z
N MET A 1 5.72 4.60 -19.96
CA MET A 1 4.89 4.05 -18.88
C MET A 1 3.44 4.25 -19.25
N THR A 2 2.62 3.22 -19.18
CA THR A 2 1.18 3.32 -19.42
C THR A 2 0.57 4.09 -18.26
N LYS A 3 -0.16 5.16 -18.53
CA LYS A 3 -0.93 5.87 -17.51
C LYS A 3 -2.26 5.15 -17.34
N LEU A 4 -2.69 4.97 -16.10
CA LEU A 4 -3.96 4.37 -15.73
C LEU A 4 -4.90 5.45 -15.21
N ASN A 5 -6.17 5.40 -15.62
CA ASN A 5 -7.19 6.34 -15.17
C ASN A 5 -7.83 5.81 -13.89
N GLY A 6 -7.90 6.63 -12.88
CA GLY A 6 -8.50 6.27 -11.60
C GLY A 6 -9.47 7.30 -11.09
N ILE A 7 -10.27 6.88 -10.13
CA ILE A 7 -11.16 7.74 -9.35
C ILE A 7 -11.02 7.40 -7.87
N ASP A 8 -11.45 8.31 -7.00
CA ASP A 8 -11.70 7.95 -5.61
C ASP A 8 -13.10 8.36 -5.18
N VAL A 9 -13.74 7.47 -4.42
CA VAL A 9 -15.17 7.56 -4.12
C VAL A 9 -15.49 7.24 -2.67
N SER A 10 -16.60 7.77 -2.19
CA SER A 10 -17.18 7.49 -0.88
C SER A 10 -18.71 7.50 -0.97
N HIS A 11 -19.38 7.55 0.17
CA HIS A 11 -20.84 7.75 0.21
C HIS A 11 -21.31 9.05 -0.45
N TYR A 12 -20.42 10.02 -0.69
CA TYR A 12 -20.77 11.28 -1.35
C TYR A 12 -21.18 11.11 -2.81
N GLN A 13 -20.68 10.07 -3.50
CA GLN A 13 -21.05 9.76 -4.88
C GLN A 13 -22.38 8.98 -4.99
N GLY A 14 -22.98 8.59 -3.84
CA GLY A 14 -24.25 7.86 -3.83
C GLY A 14 -24.18 6.52 -4.56
N ASP A 15 -25.22 6.20 -5.30
CA ASP A 15 -25.29 4.99 -6.11
C ASP A 15 -24.48 5.16 -7.41
N ILE A 16 -23.52 4.26 -7.62
CA ILE A 16 -22.60 4.30 -8.76
C ILE A 16 -22.93 3.13 -9.72
N ASN A 17 -23.10 3.47 -11.00
CA ASN A 17 -23.17 2.48 -12.07
C ASN A 17 -21.75 2.09 -12.51
N TRP A 18 -21.18 1.09 -11.82
CA TRP A 18 -19.81 0.67 -12.05
C TRP A 18 -19.53 0.10 -13.45
N LYS A 19 -20.58 -0.47 -14.12
CA LYS A 19 -20.47 -0.88 -15.51
C LYS A 19 -20.20 0.34 -16.42
N ALA A 20 -20.96 1.40 -16.26
CA ALA A 20 -20.75 2.63 -17.04
C ALA A 20 -19.42 3.31 -16.68
N VAL A 21 -18.96 3.22 -15.43
CA VAL A 21 -17.64 3.69 -14.99
C VAL A 21 -16.53 2.93 -15.72
N LYS A 22 -16.63 1.60 -15.84
CA LYS A 22 -15.67 0.78 -16.60
C LYS A 22 -15.68 1.13 -18.08
N GLU A 23 -16.86 1.24 -18.68
CA GLU A 23 -17.03 1.61 -20.09
C GLU A 23 -16.51 3.02 -20.39
N TYR A 24 -16.52 3.93 -19.41
CA TYR A 24 -15.92 5.26 -19.51
C TYR A 24 -14.37 5.22 -19.59
N GLY A 25 -13.76 4.13 -19.17
CA GLY A 25 -12.31 3.92 -19.24
C GLY A 25 -11.59 4.13 -17.90
N ILE A 26 -12.26 3.90 -16.79
CA ILE A 26 -11.63 3.87 -15.46
C ILE A 26 -10.99 2.50 -15.25
N ASP A 27 -9.72 2.50 -14.89
CA ASP A 27 -8.93 1.29 -14.63
C ASP A 27 -8.96 0.89 -13.17
N PHE A 28 -8.89 1.87 -12.24
CA PHE A 28 -8.86 1.63 -10.80
C PHE A 28 -9.69 2.64 -10.00
N ALA A 29 -10.06 2.23 -8.79
CA ALA A 29 -10.74 3.10 -7.83
C ALA A 29 -10.19 2.93 -6.42
N PHE A 30 -9.99 4.04 -5.71
CA PHE A 30 -9.88 4.03 -4.26
C PHE A 30 -11.24 4.26 -3.63
N ILE A 31 -11.67 3.34 -2.78
CA ILE A 31 -12.98 3.35 -2.14
C ILE A 31 -12.81 3.66 -0.65
N LYS A 32 -13.51 4.69 -0.15
CA LYS A 32 -13.48 5.01 1.27
C LYS A 32 -13.95 3.83 2.10
N CYS A 33 -13.08 3.33 2.97
CA CYS A 33 -13.43 2.29 3.92
C CYS A 33 -13.86 2.88 5.25
N LEU A 34 -13.02 3.76 5.83
CA LEU A 34 -13.23 4.26 7.18
C LEU A 34 -13.09 5.78 7.27
N GLN A 35 -13.78 6.33 8.25
CA GLN A 35 -13.48 7.62 8.85
C GLN A 35 -13.15 7.42 10.32
N GLY A 36 -11.86 7.49 10.65
CA GLY A 36 -11.41 7.08 11.98
C GLY A 36 -11.60 5.58 12.23
N LYS A 37 -11.33 5.13 13.43
CA LYS A 37 -11.38 3.70 13.83
C LYS A 37 -12.79 3.11 13.96
N SER A 38 -13.83 3.93 13.98
CA SER A 38 -15.18 3.46 14.33
C SER A 38 -16.23 3.55 13.22
N LYS A 39 -16.04 4.44 12.24
CA LYS A 39 -17.08 4.70 11.22
C LYS A 39 -16.68 4.09 9.88
N VAL A 40 -17.37 3.01 9.49
CA VAL A 40 -17.32 2.47 8.12
C VAL A 40 -18.12 3.39 7.20
N ASP A 41 -17.62 3.63 5.99
CA ASP A 41 -18.37 4.41 4.99
C ASP A 41 -19.64 3.66 4.56
N GLY A 42 -20.76 4.38 4.48
CA GLY A 42 -22.07 3.78 4.23
C GLY A 42 -22.19 3.05 2.89
N CYS A 43 -21.39 3.45 1.88
CA CYS A 43 -21.39 2.85 0.56
C CYS A 43 -20.21 1.87 0.36
N PHE A 44 -19.34 1.69 1.35
CA PHE A 44 -18.12 0.90 1.22
C PHE A 44 -18.35 -0.48 0.61
N HIS A 45 -19.13 -1.30 1.28
CA HIS A 45 -19.34 -2.68 0.86
C HIS A 45 -20.05 -2.82 -0.48
N THR A 46 -20.97 -1.90 -0.79
CA THR A 46 -21.67 -1.87 -2.08
C THR A 46 -20.72 -1.49 -3.20
N ASN A 47 -19.92 -0.43 -3.00
CA ASN A 47 -18.93 0.00 -3.98
C ASN A 47 -17.86 -1.07 -4.22
N MET A 48 -17.33 -1.70 -3.16
CA MET A 48 -16.35 -2.78 -3.29
C MET A 48 -16.86 -3.94 -4.14
N ARG A 49 -18.05 -4.46 -3.82
CA ARG A 49 -18.65 -5.58 -4.59
C ARG A 49 -18.87 -5.22 -6.04
N ASN A 50 -19.44 -4.05 -6.29
CA ASN A 50 -19.85 -3.65 -7.64
C ASN A 50 -18.63 -3.25 -8.51
N ALA A 51 -17.63 -2.58 -7.94
CA ALA A 51 -16.39 -2.26 -8.65
C ALA A 51 -15.64 -3.53 -9.07
N ILE A 52 -15.45 -4.47 -8.15
CA ILE A 52 -14.79 -5.76 -8.42
C ILE A 52 -15.58 -6.57 -9.48
N ALA A 53 -16.91 -6.62 -9.38
CA ALA A 53 -17.75 -7.33 -10.34
C ALA A 53 -17.72 -6.73 -11.76
N ASN A 54 -17.24 -5.52 -11.92
CA ASN A 54 -17.07 -4.84 -13.21
C ASN A 54 -15.59 -4.65 -13.60
N ASP A 55 -14.69 -5.49 -13.08
CA ASP A 55 -13.26 -5.50 -13.42
C ASP A 55 -12.55 -4.15 -13.20
N ILE A 56 -12.97 -3.40 -12.20
CA ILE A 56 -12.23 -2.24 -11.69
C ILE A 56 -11.24 -2.72 -10.64
N HIS A 57 -9.98 -2.38 -10.80
CA HIS A 57 -8.98 -2.60 -9.76
C HIS A 57 -9.29 -1.74 -8.53
N VAL A 58 -9.30 -2.33 -7.34
CA VAL A 58 -9.72 -1.62 -6.14
C VAL A 58 -8.64 -1.56 -5.07
N GLY A 59 -8.45 -0.36 -4.55
CA GLY A 59 -7.80 -0.06 -3.29
C GLY A 59 -8.79 0.60 -2.34
N VAL A 60 -8.36 0.83 -1.11
CA VAL A 60 -9.21 1.46 -0.10
C VAL A 60 -8.49 2.58 0.62
N TYR A 61 -9.21 3.56 1.13
CA TYR A 61 -8.63 4.58 1.98
C TYR A 61 -9.33 4.74 3.32
N VAL A 62 -8.53 5.14 4.31
CA VAL A 62 -8.97 5.48 5.66
C VAL A 62 -8.73 6.96 5.87
N TYR A 63 -9.81 7.76 5.91
CA TYR A 63 -9.74 9.16 6.33
C TYR A 63 -9.39 9.20 7.81
N SER A 64 -8.12 9.37 8.12
CA SER A 64 -7.63 9.20 9.48
C SER A 64 -8.10 10.27 10.44
N LYS A 65 -8.47 9.82 11.63
CA LYS A 65 -8.77 10.64 12.80
C LYS A 65 -7.88 10.29 14.00
N ALA A 66 -6.79 9.56 13.73
CA ALA A 66 -5.86 9.12 14.76
C ALA A 66 -5.25 10.31 15.52
N LYS A 67 -5.34 10.28 16.83
CA LYS A 67 -4.70 11.24 17.72
C LYS A 67 -3.50 10.67 18.46
N THR A 68 -3.40 9.35 18.46
CA THR A 68 -2.35 8.58 19.11
C THR A 68 -1.86 7.46 18.18
N ILE A 69 -0.73 6.85 18.53
CA ILE A 69 -0.21 5.66 17.85
C ILE A 69 -1.25 4.52 17.91
N ASP A 70 -1.86 4.32 19.08
CA ASP A 70 -2.87 3.27 19.27
C ASP A 70 -4.12 3.49 18.42
N ASP A 71 -4.51 4.75 18.18
CA ASP A 71 -5.62 5.06 17.26
C ASP A 71 -5.26 4.63 15.83
N ALA A 72 -4.05 4.93 15.37
CA ALA A 72 -3.59 4.54 14.03
C ALA A 72 -3.54 3.02 13.86
N VAL A 73 -3.04 2.30 14.86
CA VAL A 73 -3.06 0.83 14.89
C VAL A 73 -4.49 0.30 14.87
N ALA A 74 -5.41 0.94 15.60
CA ALA A 74 -6.82 0.53 15.61
C ALA A 74 -7.50 0.79 14.25
N GLU A 75 -7.21 1.91 13.57
CA GLU A 75 -7.68 2.20 12.21
C GLU A 75 -7.17 1.13 11.23
N ALA A 76 -5.88 0.79 11.29
CA ALA A 76 -5.27 -0.23 10.44
C ALA A 76 -5.90 -1.62 10.65
N LYS A 77 -6.01 -2.08 11.90
CA LYS A 77 -6.66 -3.35 12.22
C LYS A 77 -8.12 -3.39 11.77
N ARG A 78 -8.82 -2.25 11.89
CA ARG A 78 -10.21 -2.17 11.45
C ARG A 78 -10.33 -2.25 9.93
N VAL A 79 -9.52 -1.55 9.16
CA VAL A 79 -9.58 -1.63 7.69
C VAL A 79 -9.19 -3.02 7.18
N ILE A 80 -8.18 -3.67 7.78
CA ILE A 80 -7.82 -5.07 7.49
C ILE A 80 -9.05 -5.98 7.65
N LYS A 81 -9.76 -5.84 8.78
CA LYS A 81 -10.97 -6.62 9.05
C LYS A 81 -12.06 -6.40 8.01
N GLU A 82 -12.35 -5.13 7.67
CA GLU A 82 -13.40 -4.81 6.68
C GLU A 82 -13.04 -5.31 5.28
N CYS A 83 -11.74 -5.28 4.93
CA CYS A 83 -11.24 -5.70 3.62
C CYS A 83 -11.07 -7.22 3.48
N SER A 84 -11.07 -7.99 4.58
CA SER A 84 -10.73 -9.42 4.56
C SER A 84 -11.58 -10.28 3.63
N GLN A 85 -12.78 -9.84 3.29
CA GLN A 85 -13.70 -10.51 2.38
C GLN A 85 -13.52 -10.13 0.91
N TYR A 86 -12.61 -9.20 0.60
CA TYR A 86 -12.38 -8.70 -0.75
C TYR A 86 -10.96 -8.98 -1.22
N LYS A 87 -10.80 -9.15 -2.54
CA LYS A 87 -9.48 -9.17 -3.18
C LYS A 87 -9.13 -7.74 -3.57
N LEU A 88 -8.31 -7.06 -2.76
CA LEU A 88 -7.72 -5.80 -3.16
C LEU A 88 -6.58 -6.07 -4.15
N THR A 89 -6.53 -5.24 -5.19
CA THR A 89 -5.44 -5.22 -6.16
C THR A 89 -4.62 -3.93 -6.07
N TYR A 90 -5.13 -2.94 -5.34
CA TYR A 90 -4.49 -1.66 -5.06
C TYR A 90 -4.29 -1.47 -3.56
N PRO A 91 -3.45 -0.52 -3.13
CA PRO A 91 -3.07 -0.33 -1.74
C PRO A 91 -4.19 -0.03 -0.76
N VAL A 92 -3.88 -0.22 0.54
CA VAL A 92 -4.63 0.35 1.67
C VAL A 92 -3.98 1.68 2.04
N VAL A 93 -4.71 2.76 1.87
CA VAL A 93 -4.21 4.13 1.96
C VAL A 93 -4.51 4.74 3.32
N PHE A 94 -3.47 5.33 3.93
CA PHE A 94 -3.61 6.25 5.05
C PHE A 94 -3.81 7.67 4.50
N ASP A 95 -5.03 8.17 4.59
CA ASP A 95 -5.40 9.52 4.15
C ASP A 95 -5.07 10.51 5.27
N PHE A 96 -3.95 11.23 5.08
CA PHE A 96 -3.35 12.15 6.05
C PHE A 96 -3.55 13.60 5.62
N GLU A 97 -4.73 14.17 5.94
CA GLU A 97 -5.08 15.56 5.59
C GLU A 97 -5.93 16.27 6.65
N SER A 98 -6.26 15.57 7.74
CA SER A 98 -7.16 16.13 8.75
C SER A 98 -6.49 17.21 9.59
N LYS A 99 -7.13 18.37 9.73
CA LYS A 99 -6.58 19.56 10.42
C LYS A 99 -6.04 19.29 11.82
N HIS A 100 -6.60 18.32 12.55
CA HIS A 100 -6.10 17.99 13.90
C HIS A 100 -4.63 17.53 13.93
N PHE A 101 -4.08 17.10 12.78
CA PHE A 101 -2.66 16.78 12.69
C PHE A 101 -1.77 18.04 12.74
N GLU A 102 -2.30 19.22 12.42
CA GLU A 102 -1.53 20.48 12.47
C GLU A 102 -1.05 20.81 13.90
N ASP A 103 -1.81 20.40 14.91
CA ASP A 103 -1.47 20.62 16.32
C ASP A 103 -0.44 19.63 16.88
N MET A 104 -0.04 18.63 16.10
CA MET A 104 0.92 17.62 16.51
C MET A 104 2.35 17.97 16.11
N SER A 105 3.33 17.51 16.90
CA SER A 105 4.72 17.61 16.51
C SER A 105 5.00 16.79 15.24
N LEU A 106 5.97 17.22 14.45
CA LEU A 106 6.41 16.50 13.23
C LEU A 106 6.75 15.04 13.54
N ALA A 107 7.46 14.79 14.65
CA ALA A 107 7.81 13.44 15.09
C ALA A 107 6.59 12.58 15.42
N MET A 108 5.54 13.15 16.03
CA MET A 108 4.34 12.40 16.35
C MET A 108 3.54 12.04 15.08
N ARG A 109 3.47 12.93 14.10
CA ARG A 109 2.86 12.66 12.80
C ARG A 109 3.54 11.47 12.11
N GLY A 110 4.88 11.47 12.09
CA GLY A 110 5.65 10.35 11.55
C GLY A 110 5.35 9.02 12.25
N LYS A 111 5.31 9.01 13.58
CA LYS A 111 4.98 7.80 14.37
C LYS A 111 3.57 7.29 14.11
N ILE A 112 2.60 8.17 13.93
CA ILE A 112 1.20 7.80 13.62
C ILE A 112 1.11 7.16 12.23
N ILE A 113 1.74 7.78 11.22
CA ILE A 113 1.79 7.22 9.85
C ILE A 113 2.48 5.87 9.85
N ASP A 114 3.65 5.77 10.49
CA ASP A 114 4.40 4.51 10.61
C ASP A 114 3.58 3.42 11.30
N ALA A 115 2.89 3.74 12.38
CA ALA A 115 2.09 2.76 13.13
C ALA A 115 0.96 2.16 12.28
N PHE A 116 0.27 2.99 11.49
CA PHE A 116 -0.74 2.51 10.55
C PHE A 116 -0.11 1.62 9.48
N CYS A 117 0.88 2.16 8.76
CA CYS A 117 1.49 1.47 7.62
C CYS A 117 2.18 0.17 8.02
N GLN A 118 2.90 0.15 9.15
CA GLN A 118 3.53 -1.07 9.66
C GLN A 118 2.49 -2.12 10.11
N THR A 119 1.35 -1.70 10.64
CA THR A 119 0.25 -2.62 10.97
C THR A 119 -0.35 -3.24 9.71
N ILE A 120 -0.51 -2.46 8.62
CA ILE A 120 -0.94 -2.99 7.31
C ILE A 120 0.08 -3.98 6.76
N LEU A 121 1.38 -3.65 6.79
CA LEU A 121 2.46 -4.54 6.34
C LEU A 121 2.50 -5.85 7.12
N SER A 122 2.31 -5.80 8.44
CA SER A 122 2.36 -6.99 9.29
C SER A 122 1.22 -7.97 9.07
N ASP A 123 0.11 -7.56 8.40
CA ASP A 123 -0.93 -8.48 7.94
C ASP A 123 -0.47 -9.35 6.75
N GLY A 124 0.52 -8.88 6.01
CA GLY A 124 1.14 -9.61 4.89
C GLY A 124 0.32 -9.69 3.60
N LYS A 125 -0.92 -9.14 3.59
CA LYS A 125 -1.83 -9.20 2.44
C LYS A 125 -1.92 -7.91 1.67
N TYR A 126 -1.63 -6.79 2.32
CA TYR A 126 -1.91 -5.47 1.76
C TYR A 126 -0.66 -4.59 1.71
N ILE A 127 -0.60 -3.74 0.71
CA ILE A 127 0.43 -2.72 0.55
C ILE A 127 -0.08 -1.42 1.19
N PRO A 128 0.65 -0.79 2.13
CA PRO A 128 0.29 0.52 2.62
C PRO A 128 0.68 1.60 1.62
N MET A 129 -0.10 2.67 1.59
CA MET A 129 0.17 3.88 0.82
C MET A 129 -0.18 5.11 1.64
N LEU A 130 0.53 6.20 1.46
CA LEU A 130 0.26 7.47 2.10
C LEU A 130 -0.36 8.44 1.09
N TYR A 131 -1.57 8.94 1.40
CA TYR A 131 -2.16 10.05 0.68
C TYR A 131 -2.01 11.34 1.46
N SER A 132 -1.59 12.38 0.77
CA SER A 132 -1.64 13.74 1.28
C SER A 132 -1.44 14.77 0.17
N SER A 133 -1.71 16.05 0.49
CA SER A 133 -1.42 17.15 -0.41
C SER A 133 0.08 17.41 -0.55
N ARG A 134 0.48 18.04 -1.68
CA ARG A 134 1.88 18.45 -1.89
C ARG A 134 2.45 19.23 -0.71
N TYR A 135 1.70 20.19 -0.17
CA TYR A 135 2.16 21.01 0.96
C TYR A 135 2.46 20.14 2.20
N TRP A 136 1.59 19.21 2.51
CA TRP A 136 1.75 18.33 3.67
C TRP A 136 2.91 17.36 3.49
N LEU A 137 3.06 16.78 2.31
CA LEU A 137 4.20 15.89 2.00
C LEU A 137 5.55 16.61 2.14
N MET A 138 5.60 17.89 1.78
CA MET A 138 6.84 18.66 1.84
C MET A 138 7.14 19.27 3.21
N HIS A 139 6.11 19.56 4.03
CA HIS A 139 6.28 20.39 5.22
C HIS A 139 5.70 19.80 6.51
N MET A 140 4.73 18.90 6.41
CA MET A 140 3.95 18.43 7.55
C MET A 140 4.26 16.97 7.93
N ILE A 141 4.98 16.24 7.10
CA ILE A 141 5.36 14.84 7.30
C ILE A 141 6.88 14.73 7.28
N PRO A 142 7.49 13.96 8.21
CA PRO A 142 8.94 13.75 8.19
C PRO A 142 9.39 13.15 6.85
N ALA A 143 10.47 13.71 6.27
CA ALA A 143 10.95 13.29 4.95
C ALA A 143 11.34 11.80 4.88
N GLU A 144 11.83 11.24 5.98
CA GLU A 144 12.13 9.81 6.11
C GLU A 144 10.89 8.94 6.01
N VAL A 145 9.74 9.40 6.50
CA VAL A 145 8.45 8.69 6.41
C VAL A 145 7.90 8.77 4.99
N VAL A 146 7.97 9.95 4.36
CA VAL A 146 7.55 10.13 2.95
C VAL A 146 8.34 9.23 2.01
N LYS A 147 9.63 9.00 2.26
CA LYS A 147 10.49 8.12 1.45
C LYS A 147 10.26 6.63 1.69
N LYS A 148 9.57 6.27 2.75
CA LYS A 148 9.39 4.89 3.19
C LYS A 148 8.19 4.21 2.55
N TYR A 149 7.18 4.98 2.17
CA TYR A 149 5.92 4.46 1.65
C TYR A 149 5.62 5.00 0.25
N ASP A 150 4.86 4.24 -0.53
CA ASP A 150 4.31 4.74 -1.79
C ASP A 150 3.38 5.92 -1.53
N ILE A 151 3.43 6.90 -2.43
CA ILE A 151 2.69 8.15 -2.29
C ILE A 151 1.55 8.24 -3.31
N TRP A 152 0.37 8.58 -2.81
CA TRP A 152 -0.73 9.12 -3.57
C TRP A 152 -0.76 10.64 -3.33
N LEU A 153 -0.28 11.37 -4.31
CA LEU A 153 -0.14 12.83 -4.26
C LEU A 153 -1.45 13.52 -4.61
N ALA A 154 -1.90 14.44 -3.77
CA ALA A 154 -2.94 15.40 -4.14
C ALA A 154 -2.31 16.75 -4.52
N GLU A 155 -2.44 17.12 -5.78
CA GLU A 155 -2.05 18.43 -6.28
C GLU A 155 -2.93 18.79 -7.49
N TYR A 156 -3.92 19.65 -7.27
CA TYR A 156 -4.85 20.10 -8.32
C TYR A 156 -4.16 21.14 -9.18
N THR A 157 -3.69 20.71 -10.34
CA THR A 157 -2.97 21.57 -11.28
C THR A 157 -3.15 21.10 -12.71
N THR A 158 -2.99 22.02 -13.65
CA THR A 158 -2.94 21.70 -15.09
C THR A 158 -1.51 21.32 -15.48
N GLY A 159 -1.36 20.22 -16.18
CA GLY A 159 -0.05 19.72 -16.64
C GLY A 159 0.57 18.73 -15.66
N LYS A 160 1.82 18.93 -15.25
CA LYS A 160 2.53 18.04 -14.32
C LYS A 160 2.50 18.60 -12.91
N PRO A 161 2.49 17.74 -11.88
CA PRO A 161 2.66 18.19 -10.49
C PRO A 161 3.97 18.94 -10.29
N LYS A 162 3.96 19.91 -9.38
CA LYS A 162 5.17 20.62 -8.92
C LYS A 162 5.90 19.88 -7.80
N TYR A 163 5.28 18.82 -7.27
CA TYR A 163 5.93 17.95 -6.29
C TYR A 163 7.12 17.25 -6.94
N THR A 164 8.28 17.29 -6.28
CA THR A 164 9.56 16.78 -6.80
C THR A 164 9.96 15.42 -6.22
N GLY A 165 9.20 14.90 -5.25
CA GLY A 165 9.40 13.56 -4.70
C GLY A 165 8.77 12.48 -5.57
N ASP A 166 9.03 11.22 -5.23
CA ASP A 166 8.44 10.08 -5.89
C ASP A 166 6.95 9.93 -5.50
N TYR A 167 6.11 9.60 -6.47
CA TYR A 167 4.70 9.27 -6.25
C TYR A 167 4.25 8.22 -7.28
N LYS A 168 3.32 7.38 -6.87
CA LYS A 168 2.76 6.31 -7.72
C LYS A 168 1.42 6.72 -8.33
N ILE A 169 0.66 7.51 -7.60
CA ILE A 169 -0.66 7.98 -8.00
C ILE A 169 -0.76 9.49 -7.78
N TRP A 170 -1.44 10.16 -8.69
CA TRP A 170 -1.68 11.59 -8.64
C TRP A 170 -3.17 11.89 -8.75
N GLN A 171 -3.74 12.46 -7.69
CA GLN A 171 -5.06 13.08 -7.71
C GLN A 171 -4.90 14.50 -8.24
N TYR A 172 -5.41 14.72 -9.45
CA TYR A 172 -5.12 15.96 -10.19
C TYR A 172 -6.26 16.97 -10.21
N GLY A 173 -7.44 16.59 -9.76
CA GLY A 173 -8.61 17.45 -9.75
C GLY A 173 -9.91 16.66 -9.70
N VAL A 174 -10.99 17.33 -10.03
CA VAL A 174 -12.34 16.74 -10.10
C VAL A 174 -12.83 16.69 -11.54
N GLY A 175 -13.72 15.74 -11.83
CA GLY A 175 -14.29 15.57 -13.17
C GLY A 175 -15.65 14.89 -13.16
N LYS A 176 -16.20 14.68 -14.36
CA LYS A 176 -17.44 13.95 -14.59
C LYS A 176 -17.08 12.57 -15.17
N VAL A 177 -17.66 11.53 -14.59
CA VAL A 177 -17.51 10.15 -15.07
C VAL A 177 -18.89 9.57 -15.31
N THR A 178 -19.12 9.00 -16.50
CA THR A 178 -20.39 8.33 -16.80
C THR A 178 -20.64 7.20 -15.77
N GLY A 179 -21.82 7.21 -15.18
CA GLY A 179 -22.18 6.27 -14.13
C GLY A 179 -22.08 6.84 -12.71
N ILE A 180 -21.58 8.07 -12.55
CA ILE A 180 -21.53 8.79 -11.27
C ILE A 180 -22.33 10.09 -11.40
N ILE A 181 -23.18 10.35 -10.41
CA ILE A 181 -23.93 11.61 -10.34
C ILE A 181 -23.08 12.65 -9.62
N GLY A 182 -22.87 13.79 -10.24
CA GLY A 182 -22.05 14.86 -9.67
C GLY A 182 -20.58 14.76 -10.05
N ASP A 183 -19.74 15.38 -9.25
CA ASP A 183 -18.30 15.40 -9.46
C ASP A 183 -17.62 14.26 -8.71
N VAL A 184 -16.50 13.79 -9.23
CA VAL A 184 -15.68 12.77 -8.63
C VAL A 184 -14.20 13.14 -8.74
N ASP A 185 -13.42 12.79 -7.75
CA ASP A 185 -11.97 13.01 -7.76
C ASP A 185 -11.29 12.10 -8.77
N MET A 186 -10.43 12.71 -9.59
CA MET A 186 -9.79 12.09 -10.75
C MET A 186 -8.32 11.84 -10.47
N ASN A 187 -7.87 10.65 -10.83
CA ASN A 187 -6.53 10.16 -10.54
C ASN A 187 -5.81 9.65 -11.79
N ILE A 188 -4.48 9.77 -11.78
CA ILE A 188 -3.59 9.11 -12.73
C ILE A 188 -2.67 8.18 -11.97
N GLY A 189 -2.69 6.88 -12.33
CA GLY A 189 -1.74 5.89 -11.85
C GLY A 189 -0.52 5.83 -12.78
N TYR A 190 0.67 5.91 -12.21
CA TYR A 190 1.96 5.71 -12.90
C TYR A 190 2.56 4.35 -12.62
N TYR A 191 1.94 3.60 -11.73
CA TYR A 191 2.31 2.27 -11.33
C TYR A 191 1.07 1.36 -11.35
N ASP A 192 1.21 0.16 -11.90
CA ASP A 192 0.12 -0.78 -12.08
C ASP A 192 0.17 -1.89 -11.03
N TYR A 193 -0.43 -1.62 -9.88
CA TYR A 193 -0.55 -2.60 -8.81
C TYR A 193 -1.37 -3.84 -9.22
N GLY A 194 -2.25 -3.71 -10.20
CA GLY A 194 -3.05 -4.82 -10.72
C GLY A 194 -2.22 -5.88 -11.44
N LYS A 195 -1.10 -5.48 -12.05
CA LYS A 195 -0.17 -6.40 -12.73
C LYS A 195 0.74 -7.14 -11.76
N GLU A 196 1.10 -6.52 -10.63
CA GLU A 196 1.94 -7.18 -9.62
C GLU A 196 1.27 -8.39 -8.98
N ASN A 197 -0.07 -8.38 -8.88
CA ASN A 197 -0.80 -9.53 -8.38
C ASN A 197 -0.75 -10.77 -9.30
N ASN A 198 -0.17 -10.64 -10.49
CA ASN A 198 0.13 -11.73 -11.41
C ASN A 198 1.61 -12.11 -11.41
N MET A 199 2.43 -11.59 -10.48
CA MET A 199 3.83 -11.99 -10.39
C MET A 199 3.91 -13.48 -10.07
N GLU A 200 4.69 -14.20 -10.87
CA GLU A 200 5.01 -15.59 -10.63
C GLU A 200 5.60 -15.74 -9.22
N PRO A 201 5.24 -16.79 -8.50
CA PRO A 201 5.78 -17.02 -7.18
C PRO A 201 7.29 -17.13 -7.23
N ILE A 202 7.97 -16.54 -6.26
CA ILE A 202 9.39 -16.78 -6.06
C ILE A 202 9.51 -18.23 -5.58
N ILE A 203 9.97 -19.09 -6.50
CA ILE A 203 10.24 -20.48 -6.18
C ILE A 203 11.74 -20.58 -5.90
N PHE A 204 12.06 -20.85 -4.65
CA PHE A 204 13.42 -21.23 -4.27
C PHE A 204 13.62 -22.73 -4.52
N GLY A 205 14.83 -23.14 -4.86
CA GLY A 205 15.16 -24.54 -5.00
C GLY A 205 14.95 -25.33 -3.69
N LYS A 206 14.87 -26.66 -3.78
CA LYS A 206 14.65 -27.55 -2.61
C LYS A 206 15.66 -27.37 -1.48
N GLU A 207 16.78 -26.75 -1.74
CA GLU A 207 17.87 -26.49 -0.80
C GLU A 207 17.96 -25.03 -0.33
N GLY A 208 16.94 -24.21 -0.61
CA GLY A 208 16.89 -22.78 -0.24
C GLY A 208 17.49 -21.86 -1.33
N LEU A 209 18.09 -20.74 -0.90
CA LEU A 209 18.73 -19.78 -1.80
C LEU A 209 20.06 -20.33 -2.33
N VAL A 210 20.05 -20.91 -3.50
CA VAL A 210 21.23 -21.58 -4.08
C VAL A 210 21.92 -20.78 -5.17
N SER A 211 21.29 -19.71 -5.66
CA SER A 211 21.84 -18.91 -6.75
C SER A 211 21.76 -17.40 -6.46
N SER A 212 22.61 -16.63 -7.13
CA SER A 212 22.54 -15.17 -7.08
C SER A 212 21.21 -14.62 -7.60
N GLU A 213 20.57 -15.34 -8.52
CA GLU A 213 19.28 -14.95 -9.05
C GLU A 213 18.15 -15.11 -8.01
N ASP A 214 18.20 -16.19 -7.21
CA ASP A 214 17.25 -16.37 -6.10
C ASP A 214 17.43 -15.28 -5.04
N VAL A 215 18.69 -14.90 -4.77
CA VAL A 215 18.96 -13.80 -3.84
C VAL A 215 18.44 -12.46 -4.39
N LYS A 216 18.57 -12.20 -5.69
CA LYS A 216 17.97 -11.01 -6.32
C LYS A 216 16.45 -11.00 -6.18
N LYS A 217 15.80 -12.13 -6.44
CA LYS A 217 14.35 -12.27 -6.25
C LYS A 217 13.94 -11.99 -4.81
N LEU A 218 14.69 -12.50 -3.83
CA LEU A 218 14.47 -12.21 -2.42
C LEU A 218 14.65 -10.73 -2.10
N GLN A 219 15.74 -10.13 -2.57
CA GLN A 219 16.03 -8.70 -2.35
C GLN A 219 14.91 -7.83 -2.93
N LYS A 220 14.49 -8.14 -4.17
CA LYS A 220 13.35 -7.46 -4.80
C LYS A 220 12.08 -7.65 -3.98
N PHE A 221 11.75 -8.88 -3.59
CA PHE A 221 10.58 -9.16 -2.75
C PHE A 221 10.59 -8.36 -1.45
N LEU A 222 11.72 -8.31 -0.73
CA LEU A 222 11.85 -7.55 0.51
C LEU A 222 11.67 -6.05 0.28
N ASN A 223 12.24 -5.51 -0.80
CA ASN A 223 12.05 -4.11 -1.20
C ASN A 223 10.58 -3.81 -1.51
N ASP A 224 9.93 -4.66 -2.31
CA ASP A 224 8.51 -4.52 -2.67
C ASP A 224 7.58 -4.63 -1.44
N MET A 225 8.04 -5.34 -0.40
CA MET A 225 7.38 -5.47 0.90
C MET A 225 7.84 -4.40 1.91
N TYR A 226 8.62 -3.40 1.48
CA TYR A 226 9.13 -2.31 2.33
C TYR A 226 10.02 -2.75 3.50
N TYR A 227 10.70 -3.90 3.36
CA TYR A 227 11.72 -4.36 4.31
C TYR A 227 13.09 -3.87 3.85
N HIS A 228 13.56 -2.82 4.48
CA HIS A 228 14.79 -2.12 4.13
C HIS A 228 16.00 -2.66 4.92
N ASP A 229 17.20 -2.21 4.52
CA ASP A 229 18.42 -2.46 5.27
C ASP A 229 18.39 -1.75 6.64
N MET A 230 19.38 -2.04 7.48
CA MET A 230 19.52 -1.46 8.83
C MET A 230 19.66 0.07 8.84
N ASN A 231 19.84 0.71 7.68
CA ASN A 231 19.93 2.14 7.51
C ASN A 231 18.63 2.74 6.92
N GLY A 232 17.58 1.92 6.79
CA GLY A 232 16.29 2.33 6.21
C GLY A 232 16.33 2.53 4.70
N LYS A 233 17.30 1.93 3.99
CA LYS A 233 17.43 2.02 2.53
C LYS A 233 16.99 0.72 1.87
N ASN A 234 16.47 0.82 0.64
CA ASN A 234 16.22 -0.34 -0.18
C ASN A 234 17.47 -1.20 -0.33
N LEU A 235 17.28 -2.51 -0.37
CA LEU A 235 18.33 -3.45 -0.68
C LEU A 235 18.81 -3.25 -2.12
N LEU A 236 20.12 -3.37 -2.35
CA LEU A 236 20.64 -3.48 -3.69
C LEU A 236 20.32 -4.89 -4.22
N GLU A 237 19.64 -4.96 -5.36
CA GLU A 237 19.25 -6.23 -6.00
C GLU A 237 20.43 -6.83 -6.79
N ASP A 238 21.53 -7.11 -6.06
CA ASP A 238 22.82 -7.54 -6.63
C ASP A 238 23.03 -9.05 -6.58
N GLY A 239 22.09 -9.77 -5.97
CA GLY A 239 22.18 -11.22 -5.81
C GLY A 239 23.17 -11.68 -4.75
N LYS A 240 23.64 -10.79 -3.88
CA LYS A 240 24.54 -11.13 -2.78
C LYS A 240 23.79 -11.16 -1.45
N TYR A 241 23.70 -12.30 -0.85
CA TYR A 241 23.13 -12.44 0.50
C TYR A 241 24.16 -12.00 1.54
N GLY A 242 23.99 -10.78 2.02
CA GLY A 242 24.86 -10.18 3.02
C GLY A 242 24.07 -9.64 4.21
N PRO A 243 24.75 -9.00 5.21
CA PRO A 243 24.12 -8.52 6.44
C PRO A 243 22.90 -7.62 6.23
N LYS A 244 22.85 -6.86 5.16
CA LYS A 244 21.71 -6.00 4.81
C LYS A 244 20.48 -6.81 4.41
N THR A 245 20.67 -7.80 3.55
CA THR A 245 19.59 -8.71 3.11
C THR A 245 19.10 -9.56 4.30
N GLU A 246 20.02 -10.04 5.12
CA GLU A 246 19.70 -10.78 6.34
C GLU A 246 18.90 -9.95 7.33
N TYR A 247 19.26 -8.70 7.54
CA TYR A 247 18.51 -7.78 8.42
C TYR A 247 17.08 -7.59 7.93
N ALA A 248 16.90 -7.26 6.65
CA ALA A 248 15.58 -7.07 6.06
C ALA A 248 14.73 -8.34 6.12
N LEU A 249 15.33 -9.50 5.85
CA LEU A 249 14.65 -10.79 5.99
C LEU A 249 14.24 -11.08 7.43
N ASN A 250 15.12 -10.83 8.40
CA ASN A 250 14.81 -11.00 9.83
C ASN A 250 13.65 -10.09 10.26
N MET A 251 13.62 -8.85 9.79
CA MET A 251 12.50 -7.94 10.05
C MET A 251 11.21 -8.47 9.43
N PHE A 252 11.26 -8.98 8.20
CA PHE A 252 10.11 -9.62 7.56
C PHE A 252 9.59 -10.80 8.38
N VAL A 253 10.47 -11.72 8.77
CA VAL A 253 10.12 -12.92 9.56
C VAL A 253 9.56 -12.53 10.92
N ASN A 254 10.17 -11.58 11.63
CA ASN A 254 9.71 -11.14 12.95
C ASN A 254 8.34 -10.46 12.89
N ASN A 255 8.05 -9.69 11.83
CA ASN A 255 6.77 -9.01 11.67
C ASN A 255 5.64 -9.96 11.23
N HIS A 256 6.00 -11.15 10.75
CA HIS A 256 5.07 -12.22 10.37
C HIS A 256 5.12 -13.39 11.34
N ALA A 257 5.28 -13.12 12.63
CA ALA A 257 5.52 -14.08 13.71
C ALA A 257 4.44 -15.15 13.92
N ASN A 258 3.28 -15.08 13.27
CA ASN A 258 2.34 -16.20 13.17
C ASN A 258 2.91 -17.39 12.36
N PHE A 259 4.06 -17.19 11.74
CA PHE A 259 4.86 -18.17 11.03
C PHE A 259 6.07 -18.61 11.88
N ALA A 260 5.85 -18.83 13.16
CA ALA A 260 6.84 -19.06 14.22
C ALA A 260 7.82 -20.25 14.00
N ASN A 261 7.75 -20.94 12.88
CA ASN A 261 8.69 -22.01 12.52
C ASN A 261 9.78 -21.54 11.54
N ILE A 262 9.76 -20.26 11.13
CA ILE A 262 10.79 -19.70 10.28
C ILE A 262 11.85 -19.05 11.17
N VAL A 263 12.75 -19.84 11.66
CA VAL A 263 13.98 -19.34 12.28
C VAL A 263 15.00 -19.23 11.14
N PRO A 264 15.48 -18.01 10.80
CA PRO A 264 16.68 -17.92 10.00
C PRO A 264 17.76 -18.66 10.78
N SER A 265 18.22 -19.80 10.28
CA SER A 265 19.31 -20.50 10.93
C SER A 265 20.48 -19.53 11.00
N LYS A 266 21.10 -19.46 12.14
CA LYS A 266 22.11 -18.48 12.53
C LYS A 266 23.39 -18.54 11.71
N VAL A 267 23.49 -19.42 10.77
CA VAL A 267 24.72 -19.68 10.03
C VAL A 267 24.35 -20.00 8.60
N GLU A 268 24.97 -19.26 7.70
CA GLU A 268 25.12 -19.60 6.30
C GLU A 268 23.91 -19.21 5.42
N THR A 269 24.16 -18.39 4.51
CA THR A 269 23.64 -18.11 3.15
C THR A 269 22.46 -18.95 2.61
N LYS A 270 21.74 -19.72 3.42
CA LYS A 270 20.62 -20.56 3.00
C LYS A 270 19.37 -20.29 3.84
N LEU A 271 18.29 -19.89 3.21
CA LEU A 271 16.95 -20.00 3.78
C LEU A 271 16.57 -21.48 3.88
N THR A 272 15.91 -21.87 4.96
CA THR A 272 15.30 -23.19 5.02
C THR A 272 14.20 -23.33 3.98
N ILE A 273 13.92 -24.55 3.50
CA ILE A 273 12.85 -24.83 2.53
C ILE A 273 11.52 -24.24 2.99
N ASP A 274 11.22 -24.31 4.28
CA ASP A 274 9.98 -23.79 4.85
C ASP A 274 9.90 -22.25 4.78
N GLY A 275 11.00 -21.57 5.04
CA GLY A 275 11.09 -20.12 4.90
C GLY A 275 10.91 -19.67 3.44
N ALA A 276 11.56 -20.35 2.51
CA ALA A 276 11.43 -20.08 1.09
C ALA A 276 10.00 -20.32 0.56
N ASN A 277 9.36 -21.40 0.98
CA ASN A 277 7.98 -21.70 0.62
C ASN A 277 7.01 -20.67 1.17
N LEU A 278 7.23 -20.17 2.36
CA LEU A 278 6.40 -19.15 2.96
C LEU A 278 6.51 -17.82 2.22
N ILE A 279 7.72 -17.37 1.90
CA ILE A 279 7.93 -16.16 1.11
C ILE A 279 7.22 -16.31 -0.25
N GLY A 280 7.36 -17.44 -0.90
CA GLY A 280 6.66 -17.75 -2.14
C GLY A 280 5.14 -17.73 -1.98
N THR A 281 4.62 -18.25 -0.90
CA THR A 281 3.17 -18.26 -0.60
C THR A 281 2.65 -16.84 -0.36
N LEU A 282 3.33 -16.04 0.43
CA LEU A 282 2.94 -14.65 0.67
C LEU A 282 2.95 -13.82 -0.60
N TYR A 283 3.90 -14.06 -1.49
CA TYR A 283 3.97 -13.37 -2.77
C TYR A 283 2.82 -13.76 -3.72
N LYS A 284 2.35 -15.01 -3.66
CA LYS A 284 1.19 -15.49 -4.42
C LYS A 284 -0.14 -14.92 -3.93
N THR A 285 -0.25 -14.60 -2.66
CA THR A 285 -1.51 -14.15 -2.05
C THR A 285 -1.72 -12.65 -2.12
N LYS A 286 -0.75 -11.93 -2.63
CA LYS A 286 -0.86 -10.52 -2.99
C LYS A 286 -1.47 -10.40 -4.36
#